data_ca5952833e7c262366fa2442eab2e222
#
_entry.id   ca5952833e7c262366fa2442eab2e222
#
_cell.length_a   1.000
_cell.length_b   1.000
_cell.length_c   1.000
_cell.angle_alpha   90.00
_cell.angle_beta   90.00
_cell.angle_gamma   90.00
#
_symmetry.space_group_name_H-M   'P 1'
#
loop_
_entity.id
_entity.type
_entity.pdbx_description
1 polymer ?
#
loop_
_entity_poly.entity_id
_entity_poly.type
_entity_poly.pdbx_seq_one_letter_code
_entity_poly.pdbx_strand_id
1 'polypeptide(L)'
;MNGKRFKVEGKVWFGNKGFCFNSIVSYDDKEERAKEDFFDKAWKSSNIDIIESISLLFQKYVPVIDAKIEDTKEKQTKIWFSLKGESIGGDSKKIFLNKVVEKSKFQGNQPGIFYEKIKHFSKIFEYRIRKQRENLKNQQYEIILDDCQLKTASRLVVGLGAGNVLETSLTLHHIFGIPYIPASALKGVARMVSFWEIAEKLNKKSDNEIEKLQKQLYDDEISNSDGEDILKHKLLFGTQNFKGLLVFLDAYPEIQDNQQIFELDVMTPHYQGYYTKNQVPGDWENPNPIVFLTVKKGITFCFNVLFDKYRAEKILEDKDFPQNAKDIVENWQKNGYSNLSSDVKKWLKDALTEFGIGAKTRLGYGIFDQTIRKN
;
A
#
# COMPACT_ATOMS: atom_id res chain seq x y z
N MET A 1 -28.13 40.24 5.72
CA MET A 1 -28.25 38.74 5.86
C MET A 1 -27.78 38.38 7.27
N ASN A 2 -28.68 37.99 8.15
CA ASN A 2 -28.32 37.68 9.54
C ASN A 2 -27.87 36.20 9.60
N GLY A 3 -26.56 35.98 9.54
CA GLY A 3 -26.00 34.67 9.74
C GLY A 3 -26.33 34.16 11.15
N LYS A 4 -26.86 32.92 11.24
CA LYS A 4 -27.09 32.29 12.54
C LYS A 4 -25.75 31.96 13.20
N ARG A 5 -25.62 32.26 14.49
CA ARG A 5 -24.43 31.96 15.29
C ARG A 5 -24.70 30.71 16.14
N PHE A 6 -23.84 29.72 16.05
CA PHE A 6 -23.92 28.53 16.86
C PHE A 6 -22.70 28.45 17.79
N LYS A 7 -22.94 28.08 19.05
CA LYS A 7 -21.90 27.73 19.99
C LYS A 7 -21.63 26.24 19.86
N VAL A 8 -20.40 25.89 19.56
CA VAL A 8 -19.97 24.51 19.41
C VAL A 8 -19.04 24.16 20.56
N GLU A 9 -19.47 23.23 21.39
CA GLU A 9 -18.64 22.65 22.44
C GLU A 9 -18.42 21.17 22.12
N GLY A 10 -17.20 20.68 22.25
CA GLY A 10 -16.94 19.29 21.94
C GLY A 10 -15.66 18.75 22.56
N LYS A 11 -15.49 17.45 22.43
CA LYS A 11 -14.30 16.72 22.82
C LYS A 11 -13.74 15.96 21.63
N VAL A 12 -12.44 16.09 21.42
CA VAL A 12 -11.70 15.26 20.47
C VAL A 12 -10.92 14.24 21.26
N TRP A 13 -11.10 12.97 20.96
CA TRP A 13 -10.44 11.87 21.64
C TRP A 13 -9.35 11.26 20.76
N PHE A 14 -8.14 11.15 21.31
CA PHE A 14 -7.02 10.44 20.73
C PHE A 14 -6.62 9.28 21.67
N GLY A 15 -7.03 8.08 21.33
CA GLY A 15 -6.89 6.95 22.25
C GLY A 15 -7.62 7.23 23.57
N ASN A 16 -6.90 7.26 24.68
CA ASN A 16 -7.45 7.51 26.02
C ASN A 16 -7.40 8.99 26.46
N LYS A 17 -6.92 9.91 25.63
CA LYS A 17 -6.83 11.34 25.95
C LYS A 17 -7.90 12.14 25.22
N GLY A 18 -8.74 12.85 25.96
CA GLY A 18 -9.74 13.75 25.44
C GLY A 18 -9.27 15.21 25.51
N PHE A 19 -9.48 15.95 24.46
CA PHE A 19 -9.25 17.39 24.38
C PHE A 19 -10.60 18.10 24.24
N CYS A 20 -10.89 19.02 25.15
CA CYS A 20 -12.10 19.85 25.08
C CYS A 20 -11.85 21.09 24.24
N PHE A 21 -12.82 21.48 23.43
CA PHE A 21 -12.78 22.76 22.73
C PHE A 21 -14.14 23.45 22.83
N ASN A 22 -14.09 24.77 22.76
CA ASN A 22 -15.26 25.63 22.76
C ASN A 22 -15.06 26.71 21.70
N SER A 23 -15.94 26.80 20.72
CA SER A 23 -15.85 27.80 19.68
C SER A 23 -17.23 28.28 19.21
N ILE A 24 -17.29 29.55 18.78
CA ILE A 24 -18.49 30.14 18.17
C ILE A 24 -18.31 30.05 16.66
N VAL A 25 -19.22 29.43 15.97
CA VAL A 25 -19.22 29.30 14.51
C VAL A 25 -20.39 30.14 13.97
N SER A 26 -20.10 31.02 13.02
CA SER A 26 -21.15 31.75 12.29
C SER A 26 -21.47 31.01 11.00
N TYR A 27 -22.74 30.88 10.72
CA TYR A 27 -23.29 30.09 9.64
C TYR A 27 -23.80 30.93 8.48
N ASP A 28 -23.39 30.61 7.27
CA ASP A 28 -24.09 30.97 6.04
C ASP A 28 -24.59 29.68 5.38
N ASP A 29 -25.87 29.50 5.34
CA ASP A 29 -26.78 28.56 4.67
C ASP A 29 -26.29 27.23 4.01
N LYS A 30 -25.05 26.81 4.19
CA LYS A 30 -24.57 25.52 3.65
C LYS A 30 -23.98 24.65 4.76
N GLU A 31 -24.71 23.63 5.12
CA GLU A 31 -24.41 22.61 6.13
C GLU A 31 -23.01 21.97 5.98
N GLU A 32 -22.50 21.86 4.75
CA GLU A 32 -21.15 21.34 4.47
C GLU A 32 -20.03 22.26 4.96
N ARG A 33 -20.13 23.57 4.74
CA ARG A 33 -19.09 24.53 5.17
C ARG A 33 -18.93 24.60 6.69
N ALA A 34 -20.01 24.42 7.41
CA ALA A 34 -19.93 24.44 8.86
C ALA A 34 -19.30 23.18 9.43
N LYS A 35 -19.51 22.02 8.79
CA LYS A 35 -18.82 20.78 9.15
C LYS A 35 -17.31 20.93 8.93
N GLU A 36 -16.90 21.53 7.83
CA GLU A 36 -15.49 21.80 7.53
C GLU A 36 -14.85 22.77 8.52
N ASP A 37 -15.50 23.91 8.79
CA ASP A 37 -15.01 24.91 9.76
C ASP A 37 -14.93 24.34 11.18
N PHE A 38 -15.86 23.48 11.54
CA PHE A 38 -15.87 22.79 12.81
C PHE A 38 -14.68 21.83 12.90
N PHE A 39 -14.45 21.02 11.87
CA PHE A 39 -13.35 20.07 11.84
C PHE A 39 -12.00 20.78 11.86
N ASP A 40 -11.86 21.90 11.17
CA ASP A 40 -10.66 22.74 11.20
C ASP A 40 -10.33 23.29 12.58
N LYS A 41 -11.35 23.75 13.30
CA LYS A 41 -11.17 24.22 14.67
C LYS A 41 -10.84 23.09 15.64
N ALA A 42 -11.50 21.96 15.50
CA ALA A 42 -11.20 20.75 16.26
C ALA A 42 -9.78 20.23 15.96
N TRP A 43 -9.38 20.24 14.69
CA TRP A 43 -8.04 19.88 14.27
C TRP A 43 -6.97 20.78 14.91
N LYS A 44 -7.14 22.09 14.83
CA LYS A 44 -6.23 23.09 15.43
C LYS A 44 -6.17 22.96 16.96
N SER A 45 -7.31 22.70 17.60
CA SER A 45 -7.42 22.61 19.06
C SER A 45 -6.83 21.31 19.62
N SER A 46 -6.81 20.25 18.83
CA SER A 46 -6.41 18.90 19.26
C SER A 46 -4.91 18.64 19.15
N ASN A 47 -4.13 19.61 18.67
CA ASN A 47 -2.69 19.44 18.43
C ASN A 47 -2.35 18.20 17.56
N ILE A 48 -3.22 17.85 16.62
CA ILE A 48 -2.99 16.72 15.67
C ILE A 48 -1.66 16.92 14.92
N ASP A 49 -1.28 18.17 14.70
CA ASP A 49 -0.03 18.54 14.05
C ASP A 49 1.23 18.06 14.81
N ILE A 50 1.09 17.68 16.09
CA ILE A 50 2.16 17.07 16.90
C ILE A 50 2.36 15.59 16.51
N ILE A 51 1.36 14.95 15.92
CA ILE A 51 1.49 13.55 15.49
C ILE A 51 2.40 13.49 14.27
N GLU A 52 3.57 12.92 14.45
CA GLU A 52 4.62 12.92 13.43
C GLU A 52 4.36 11.95 12.28
N SER A 53 3.61 10.90 12.52
CA SER A 53 3.36 9.86 11.53
C SER A 53 1.90 9.80 11.10
N ILE A 54 1.66 9.90 9.80
CA ILE A 54 0.33 9.65 9.21
C ILE A 54 -0.14 8.23 9.54
N SER A 55 0.76 7.25 9.59
CA SER A 55 0.42 5.87 9.95
C SER A 55 -0.16 5.77 11.36
N LEU A 56 0.44 6.46 12.33
CA LEU A 56 -0.08 6.50 13.70
C LEU A 56 -1.44 7.20 13.76
N LEU A 57 -1.61 8.27 12.99
CA LEU A 57 -2.89 8.98 12.88
C LEU A 57 -3.99 8.07 12.35
N PHE A 58 -3.71 7.27 11.30
CA PHE A 58 -4.67 6.34 10.72
C PHE A 58 -4.97 5.13 11.62
N GLN A 59 -3.97 4.58 12.29
CA GLN A 59 -4.11 3.32 13.03
C GLN A 59 -4.57 3.49 14.47
N LYS A 60 -4.11 4.55 15.15
CA LYS A 60 -4.29 4.70 16.60
C LYS A 60 -4.95 6.01 17.04
N TYR A 61 -4.80 7.07 16.25
CA TYR A 61 -5.17 8.43 16.65
C TYR A 61 -6.18 9.07 15.70
N VAL A 62 -6.99 8.26 15.02
CA VAL A 62 -8.12 8.82 14.27
C VAL A 62 -8.99 9.60 15.26
N PRO A 63 -9.18 10.91 15.04
CA PRO A 63 -9.93 11.72 15.97
C PRO A 63 -11.39 11.29 16.00
N VAL A 64 -11.86 10.90 17.19
CA VAL A 64 -13.29 10.76 17.46
C VAL A 64 -13.78 12.11 17.96
N ILE A 65 -14.63 12.76 17.20
CA ILE A 65 -15.16 14.09 17.53
C ILE A 65 -16.56 13.91 18.11
N ASP A 66 -16.72 14.30 19.37
CA ASP A 66 -18.00 14.40 20.05
C ASP A 66 -18.35 15.88 20.16
N ALA A 67 -19.38 16.33 19.46
CA ALA A 67 -19.74 17.73 19.43
C ALA A 67 -21.22 17.95 19.70
N LYS A 68 -21.52 18.96 20.50
CA LYS A 68 -22.85 19.51 20.69
C LYS A 68 -22.92 20.87 20.00
N ILE A 69 -23.91 21.06 19.15
CA ILE A 69 -24.23 22.37 18.58
C ILE A 69 -25.48 22.88 19.33
N GLU A 70 -25.33 23.99 20.04
CA GLU A 70 -26.44 24.68 20.67
C GLU A 70 -26.86 25.86 19.81
N ASP A 71 -28.08 25.84 19.30
CA ASP A 71 -28.66 27.01 18.67
C ASP A 71 -29.01 28.05 19.75
N THR A 72 -28.44 29.23 19.63
CA THR A 72 -28.64 30.32 20.63
C THR A 72 -30.04 30.91 20.59
N LYS A 73 -30.90 30.47 19.68
CA LYS A 73 -32.27 31.03 19.55
C LYS A 73 -33.41 30.04 19.69
N GLU A 74 -33.25 28.75 19.36
CA GLU A 74 -34.31 27.76 19.53
C GLU A 74 -33.74 26.33 19.56
N LYS A 75 -34.06 25.61 20.65
CA LYS A 75 -33.89 24.18 20.87
C LYS A 75 -32.56 23.53 20.45
N GLN A 76 -31.89 22.98 21.44
CA GLN A 76 -30.68 22.14 21.33
C GLN A 76 -30.74 21.13 20.18
N THR A 77 -30.00 21.36 19.12
CA THR A 77 -29.71 20.35 18.10
C THR A 77 -28.38 19.68 18.44
N LYS A 78 -28.43 18.45 18.92
CA LYS A 78 -27.20 17.65 19.16
C LYS A 78 -26.74 17.08 17.85
N ILE A 79 -25.57 17.50 17.37
CA ILE A 79 -24.90 16.86 16.23
C ILE A 79 -23.71 16.09 16.79
N TRP A 80 -23.75 14.77 16.66
CA TRP A 80 -22.69 13.89 17.06
C TRP A 80 -21.83 13.57 15.85
N PHE A 81 -20.54 13.90 15.90
CA PHE A 81 -19.57 13.45 14.91
C PHE A 81 -18.79 12.27 15.51
N SER A 82 -19.18 11.06 15.17
CA SER A 82 -18.44 9.86 15.54
C SER A 82 -17.85 9.22 14.29
N LEU A 83 -16.56 8.92 14.31
CA LEU A 83 -15.92 8.03 13.34
C LEU A 83 -16.24 6.56 13.64
N LYS A 84 -16.88 6.26 14.76
CA LYS A 84 -17.44 4.94 15.08
C LYS A 84 -18.85 4.80 14.49
N GLY A 85 -18.89 4.13 13.41
CA GLY A 85 -19.92 3.37 12.71
C GLY A 85 -21.34 3.28 13.23
N GLU A 86 -22.04 4.36 13.54
CA GLU A 86 -23.49 4.39 13.45
C GLU A 86 -23.93 5.80 13.07
N SER A 87 -24.38 5.95 11.84
CA SER A 87 -25.34 6.92 11.29
C SER A 87 -25.02 8.41 11.24
N ILE A 88 -23.82 8.89 11.48
CA ILE A 88 -23.49 10.26 11.06
C ILE A 88 -22.43 10.16 9.96
N GLY A 89 -22.96 9.83 8.82
CA GLY A 89 -22.51 9.95 7.47
C GLY A 89 -21.01 9.89 7.16
N GLY A 90 -20.70 9.28 6.05
CA GLY A 90 -19.39 9.29 5.39
C GLY A 90 -18.73 10.66 5.26
N ASP A 91 -19.38 11.74 5.68
CA ASP A 91 -18.90 13.12 5.68
C ASP A 91 -17.71 13.33 6.63
N SER A 92 -17.76 12.83 7.88
CA SER A 92 -16.66 13.01 8.83
C SER A 92 -15.39 12.30 8.40
N LYS A 93 -15.54 11.10 7.84
CA LYS A 93 -14.43 10.34 7.24
C LYS A 93 -13.85 11.07 6.03
N LYS A 94 -14.71 11.55 5.14
CA LYS A 94 -14.33 12.32 3.93
C LYS A 94 -13.60 13.60 4.32
N ILE A 95 -14.09 14.36 5.31
CA ILE A 95 -13.46 15.59 5.82
C ILE A 95 -12.08 15.27 6.40
N PHE A 96 -11.97 14.24 7.24
CA PHE A 96 -10.69 13.82 7.81
C PHE A 96 -9.68 13.44 6.72
N LEU A 97 -10.07 12.60 5.76
CA LEU A 97 -9.22 12.18 4.67
C LEU A 97 -8.82 13.36 3.76
N ASN A 98 -9.74 14.30 3.49
CA ASN A 98 -9.44 15.53 2.77
C ASN A 98 -8.35 16.35 3.50
N LYS A 99 -8.44 16.50 4.82
CA LYS A 99 -7.42 17.20 5.62
C LYS A 99 -6.06 16.50 5.56
N VAL A 100 -6.03 15.18 5.64
CA VAL A 100 -4.77 14.42 5.48
C VAL A 100 -4.16 14.69 4.11
N VAL A 101 -4.95 14.64 3.03
CA VAL A 101 -4.48 14.94 1.68
C VAL A 101 -4.02 16.39 1.56
N GLU A 102 -4.79 17.36 2.10
CA GLU A 102 -4.45 18.77 2.10
C GLU A 102 -3.12 19.06 2.81
N LYS A 103 -2.95 18.50 4.02
CA LYS A 103 -1.70 18.64 4.80
C LYS A 103 -0.51 17.88 4.21
N SER A 104 -0.76 16.99 3.25
CA SER A 104 0.27 16.26 2.49
C SER A 104 0.59 16.90 1.13
N LYS A 105 0.04 18.10 0.84
CA LYS A 105 0.29 18.86 -0.38
C LYS A 105 1.25 20.02 -0.13
N PHE A 106 1.79 20.52 -1.22
CA PHE A 106 2.42 21.83 -1.29
C PHE A 106 1.34 22.86 -1.63
N GLN A 107 1.05 23.80 -0.73
CA GLN A 107 0.02 24.84 -0.92
C GLN A 107 0.67 26.20 -1.17
N GLY A 108 0.56 26.72 -2.39
CA GLY A 108 1.22 27.96 -2.78
C GLY A 108 2.74 27.85 -2.59
N ASN A 109 3.30 28.67 -1.71
CA ASN A 109 4.73 28.68 -1.38
C ASN A 109 5.04 27.96 -0.05
N GLN A 110 4.06 27.30 0.57
CA GLN A 110 4.26 26.62 1.85
C GLN A 110 3.90 25.13 1.77
N PRO A 111 4.80 24.25 2.24
CA PRO A 111 4.51 22.84 2.36
C PRO A 111 3.54 22.57 3.50
N GLY A 112 2.63 21.63 3.30
CA GLY A 112 1.82 21.08 4.38
C GLY A 112 2.68 20.29 5.36
N ILE A 113 2.28 20.25 6.64
CA ILE A 113 3.07 19.64 7.71
C ILE A 113 3.42 18.17 7.46
N PHE A 114 2.50 17.39 6.89
CA PHE A 114 2.77 15.99 6.56
C PHE A 114 3.65 15.84 5.32
N TYR A 115 3.58 16.79 4.38
CA TYR A 115 4.47 16.81 3.21
C TYR A 115 5.94 16.91 3.64
N GLU A 116 6.27 17.89 4.50
CA GLU A 116 7.64 18.06 5.00
C GLU A 116 8.14 16.82 5.74
N LYS A 117 7.29 16.25 6.61
CA LYS A 117 7.65 15.05 7.37
C LYS A 117 7.88 13.85 6.46
N ILE A 118 6.97 13.58 5.52
CA ILE A 118 7.09 12.46 4.58
C ILE A 118 8.35 12.63 3.71
N LYS A 119 8.60 13.83 3.21
CA LYS A 119 9.80 14.13 2.41
C LYS A 119 11.09 13.95 3.21
N HIS A 120 11.12 14.45 4.44
CA HIS A 120 12.27 14.27 5.33
C HIS A 120 12.53 12.79 5.63
N PHE A 121 11.49 12.04 5.99
CA PHE A 121 11.62 10.62 6.27
C PHE A 121 11.95 9.79 5.03
N SER A 122 11.46 10.17 3.85
CA SER A 122 11.82 9.51 2.59
C SER A 122 13.34 9.57 2.36
N LYS A 123 13.97 10.73 2.53
CA LYS A 123 15.43 10.88 2.42
C LYS A 123 16.21 10.04 3.43
N ILE A 124 15.74 10.01 4.69
CA ILE A 124 16.37 9.15 5.71
C ILE A 124 16.22 7.69 5.33
N PHE A 125 15.06 7.32 4.77
CA PHE A 125 14.78 5.95 4.38
C PHE A 125 15.64 5.51 3.19
N GLU A 126 15.80 6.33 2.16
CA GLU A 126 16.71 6.11 1.03
C GLU A 126 18.14 5.84 1.50
N TYR A 127 18.63 6.67 2.42
CA TYR A 127 19.96 6.47 3.02
C TYR A 127 20.05 5.12 3.75
N ARG A 128 19.05 4.76 4.55
CA ARG A 128 19.00 3.48 5.29
C ARG A 128 18.96 2.29 4.35
N ILE A 129 18.14 2.31 3.30
CA ILE A 129 18.06 1.22 2.31
C ILE A 129 19.40 1.06 1.62
N ARG A 130 20.03 2.15 1.19
CA ARG A 130 21.36 2.10 0.58
C ARG A 130 22.39 1.45 1.51
N LYS A 131 22.43 1.87 2.78
CA LYS A 131 23.32 1.28 3.78
C LYS A 131 23.00 -0.18 4.07
N GLN A 132 21.75 -0.52 4.14
CA GLN A 132 21.33 -1.91 4.30
C GLN A 132 21.79 -2.79 3.13
N ARG A 133 21.66 -2.32 1.89
CA ARG A 133 22.16 -3.03 0.70
C ARG A 133 23.68 -3.21 0.73
N GLU A 134 24.45 -2.15 1.04
CA GLU A 134 25.89 -2.24 1.20
C GLU A 134 26.28 -3.30 2.24
N ASN A 135 25.61 -3.31 3.38
CA ASN A 135 25.84 -4.30 4.44
C ASN A 135 25.46 -5.73 3.98
N LEU A 136 24.34 -5.91 3.30
CA LEU A 136 23.90 -7.22 2.80
C LEU A 136 24.86 -7.76 1.74
N LYS A 137 25.39 -6.90 0.86
CA LYS A 137 26.42 -7.30 -0.11
C LYS A 137 27.66 -7.86 0.61
N ASN A 138 28.06 -7.25 1.71
CA ASN A 138 29.19 -7.73 2.54
C ASN A 138 28.85 -9.02 3.31
N GLN A 139 27.56 -9.37 3.44
CA GLN A 139 27.03 -10.53 4.16
C GLN A 139 26.61 -11.68 3.22
N GLN A 140 27.30 -11.85 2.09
CA GLN A 140 27.07 -12.94 1.12
C GLN A 140 25.71 -12.88 0.38
N TYR A 141 25.22 -11.66 0.15
CA TYR A 141 24.13 -11.44 -0.81
C TYR A 141 24.68 -10.86 -2.11
N GLU A 142 24.14 -11.26 -3.24
CA GLU A 142 24.36 -10.62 -4.54
C GLU A 142 23.20 -9.70 -4.88
N ILE A 143 23.48 -8.52 -5.41
CA ILE A 143 22.43 -7.59 -5.84
C ILE A 143 22.01 -7.97 -7.27
N ILE A 144 20.82 -8.51 -7.41
CA ILE A 144 20.28 -8.94 -8.71
C ILE A 144 19.57 -7.79 -9.42
N LEU A 145 18.85 -6.96 -8.67
CA LEU A 145 18.20 -5.77 -9.18
C LEU A 145 18.51 -4.62 -8.23
N ASP A 146 19.18 -3.59 -8.76
CA ASP A 146 19.61 -2.41 -8.01
C ASP A 146 18.82 -1.18 -8.46
N ASP A 147 18.16 -0.53 -7.51
CA ASP A 147 17.42 0.74 -7.68
C ASP A 147 16.63 0.83 -9.00
N CYS A 148 15.95 -0.26 -9.36
CA CYS A 148 15.06 -0.22 -10.51
C CYS A 148 13.91 0.74 -10.21
N GLN A 149 13.88 1.86 -10.91
CA GLN A 149 12.88 2.89 -10.72
C GLN A 149 11.75 2.72 -11.74
N LEU A 150 10.51 2.58 -11.23
CA LEU A 150 9.31 2.62 -12.05
C LEU A 150 8.35 3.65 -11.46
N LYS A 151 7.60 4.29 -12.35
CA LYS A 151 6.64 5.33 -11.99
C LYS A 151 5.21 4.81 -12.07
N THR A 152 4.39 5.12 -11.08
CA THR A 152 2.97 4.73 -11.12
C THR A 152 2.26 5.37 -12.31
N ALA A 153 1.70 4.56 -13.22
CA ALA A 153 0.88 4.99 -14.34
C ALA A 153 -0.57 5.24 -13.94
N SER A 154 -0.99 4.62 -12.84
CA SER A 154 -2.32 4.75 -12.25
C SER A 154 -2.22 4.97 -10.73
N ARG A 155 -3.37 5.18 -10.07
CA ARG A 155 -3.43 5.19 -8.60
C ARG A 155 -3.00 3.84 -8.04
N LEU A 156 -2.29 3.87 -6.90
CA LEU A 156 -1.88 2.66 -6.21
C LEU A 156 -2.53 2.61 -4.82
N VAL A 157 -3.06 1.45 -4.46
CA VAL A 157 -3.53 1.16 -3.11
C VAL A 157 -3.11 -0.25 -2.70
N VAL A 158 -2.35 -0.34 -1.61
CA VAL A 158 -1.91 -1.61 -1.03
C VAL A 158 -2.54 -1.75 0.34
N GLY A 159 -3.08 -2.93 0.64
CA GLY A 159 -3.67 -3.22 1.95
C GLY A 159 -5.07 -2.62 2.17
N LEU A 160 -5.84 -2.34 1.12
CA LEU A 160 -7.17 -1.73 1.18
C LEU A 160 -8.14 -2.44 2.13
N GLY A 161 -8.09 -3.77 2.17
CA GLY A 161 -8.97 -4.61 2.99
C GLY A 161 -8.46 -4.90 4.40
N ALA A 162 -7.35 -4.31 4.83
CA ALA A 162 -6.87 -4.48 6.20
C ALA A 162 -7.81 -3.78 7.18
N GLY A 163 -8.03 -4.40 8.36
CA GLY A 163 -8.88 -3.83 9.40
C GLY A 163 -8.41 -2.44 9.81
N ASN A 164 -9.28 -1.45 9.67
CA ASN A 164 -9.00 -0.06 10.00
C ASN A 164 -10.27 0.62 10.52
N VAL A 165 -10.10 1.61 11.41
CA VAL A 165 -11.20 2.42 11.95
C VAL A 165 -11.93 3.21 10.84
N LEU A 166 -11.23 3.51 9.75
CA LEU A 166 -11.77 4.22 8.58
C LEU A 166 -12.41 3.28 7.55
N GLU A 167 -12.71 2.00 7.88
CA GLU A 167 -13.25 0.96 6.99
C GLU A 167 -12.30 0.55 5.86
N THR A 168 -11.42 1.42 5.43
CA THR A 168 -10.45 1.21 4.36
C THR A 168 -9.05 1.56 4.86
N SER A 169 -8.07 0.80 4.42
CA SER A 169 -6.68 0.98 4.83
C SER A 169 -5.78 1.30 3.64
N LEU A 170 -4.61 1.84 3.94
CA LEU A 170 -3.47 1.98 3.03
C LEU A 170 -2.22 1.52 3.78
N THR A 171 -1.41 0.70 3.14
CA THR A 171 -0.15 0.24 3.73
C THR A 171 0.84 1.39 3.83
N LEU A 172 1.08 1.84 5.07
CA LEU A 172 2.03 2.90 5.40
C LEU A 172 3.06 2.34 6.38
N HIS A 173 4.31 2.78 6.23
CA HIS A 173 5.35 2.46 7.21
C HIS A 173 4.96 3.02 8.58
N HIS A 174 4.89 2.15 9.59
CA HIS A 174 4.27 2.47 10.89
C HIS A 174 4.93 3.63 11.66
N ILE A 175 6.23 3.88 11.46
CA ILE A 175 6.95 4.99 12.10
C ILE A 175 6.89 6.25 11.22
N PHE A 176 7.18 6.11 9.93
CA PHE A 176 7.41 7.26 9.06
C PHE A 176 6.18 7.72 8.27
N GLY A 177 5.11 6.90 8.23
CA GLY A 177 3.91 7.21 7.47
C GLY A 177 4.10 7.25 5.95
N ILE A 178 5.20 6.71 5.44
CA ILE A 178 5.49 6.63 4.01
C ILE A 178 4.74 5.43 3.42
N PRO A 179 4.02 5.58 2.30
CA PRO A 179 3.42 4.44 1.63
C PRO A 179 4.50 3.54 1.05
N TYR A 180 4.31 2.23 1.12
CA TYR A 180 5.26 1.29 0.57
C TYR A 180 4.57 0.05 -0.01
N ILE A 181 5.30 -0.66 -0.86
CA ILE A 181 4.88 -1.94 -1.40
C ILE A 181 5.66 -3.03 -0.68
N PRO A 182 5.00 -3.92 0.08
CA PRO A 182 5.67 -4.99 0.80
C PRO A 182 6.43 -5.94 -0.14
N ALA A 183 7.61 -6.38 0.29
CA ALA A 183 8.44 -7.36 -0.41
C ALA A 183 7.67 -8.64 -0.75
N SER A 184 6.78 -9.08 0.14
CA SER A 184 5.92 -10.25 -0.08
C SER A 184 4.96 -10.08 -1.25
N ALA A 185 4.41 -8.89 -1.43
CA ALA A 185 3.54 -8.58 -2.57
C ALA A 185 4.34 -8.58 -3.89
N LEU A 186 5.55 -7.98 -3.89
CA LEU A 186 6.45 -7.97 -5.04
C LEU A 186 6.87 -9.39 -5.43
N LYS A 187 7.28 -10.20 -4.45
CA LYS A 187 7.62 -11.60 -4.68
C LYS A 187 6.43 -12.38 -5.24
N GLY A 188 5.23 -12.14 -4.71
CA GLY A 188 4.01 -12.80 -5.16
C GLY A 188 3.69 -12.54 -6.62
N VAL A 189 3.73 -11.28 -7.07
CA VAL A 189 3.43 -10.93 -8.47
C VAL A 189 4.54 -11.39 -9.43
N ALA A 190 5.81 -11.29 -9.05
CA ALA A 190 6.93 -11.80 -9.85
C ALA A 190 6.85 -13.34 -10.00
N ARG A 191 6.52 -14.06 -8.91
CA ARG A 191 6.28 -15.49 -8.92
C ARG A 191 5.13 -15.88 -9.85
N MET A 192 4.05 -15.11 -9.83
CA MET A 192 2.90 -15.33 -10.72
C MET A 192 3.30 -15.21 -12.20
N VAL A 193 4.05 -14.19 -12.58
CA VAL A 193 4.53 -14.04 -13.96
C VAL A 193 5.43 -15.21 -14.38
N SER A 194 6.40 -15.58 -13.53
CA SER A 194 7.25 -16.76 -13.77
C SER A 194 6.42 -18.05 -13.91
N PHE A 195 5.37 -18.22 -13.12
CA PHE A 195 4.45 -19.35 -13.23
C PHE A 195 3.77 -19.42 -14.60
N TRP A 196 3.20 -18.30 -15.05
CA TRP A 196 2.52 -18.25 -16.35
C TRP A 196 3.47 -18.44 -17.52
N GLU A 197 4.69 -17.92 -17.42
CA GLU A 197 5.74 -18.16 -18.43
C GLU A 197 6.06 -19.65 -18.56
N ILE A 198 6.17 -20.38 -17.43
CA ILE A 198 6.37 -21.84 -17.43
C ILE A 198 5.15 -22.57 -18.00
N ALA A 199 3.94 -22.18 -17.60
CA ALA A 199 2.71 -22.77 -18.11
C ALA A 199 2.60 -22.64 -19.63
N GLU A 200 2.95 -21.48 -20.17
CA GLU A 200 2.99 -21.23 -21.62
C GLU A 200 4.05 -22.09 -22.31
N LYS A 201 5.29 -22.12 -21.82
CA LYS A 201 6.37 -22.95 -22.34
C LYS A 201 6.01 -24.44 -22.38
N LEU A 202 5.33 -24.93 -21.34
CA LEU A 202 4.89 -26.32 -21.22
C LEU A 202 3.55 -26.58 -21.93
N ASN A 203 2.98 -25.57 -22.60
CA ASN A 203 1.70 -25.63 -23.32
C ASN A 203 0.53 -26.14 -22.46
N LYS A 204 0.51 -25.75 -21.16
CA LYS A 204 -0.56 -26.10 -20.22
C LYS A 204 -1.77 -25.18 -20.44
N LYS A 205 -2.91 -25.76 -20.84
CA LYS A 205 -4.10 -24.99 -21.26
C LYS A 205 -5.36 -25.30 -20.44
N SER A 206 -5.46 -26.51 -19.91
CA SER A 206 -6.63 -26.91 -19.13
C SER A 206 -6.47 -26.54 -17.65
N ASP A 207 -7.57 -26.24 -16.96
CA ASP A 207 -7.57 -25.91 -15.54
C ASP A 207 -6.89 -27.01 -14.69
N ASN A 208 -7.11 -28.28 -15.04
CA ASN A 208 -6.49 -29.42 -14.38
C ASN A 208 -4.95 -29.45 -14.53
N GLU A 209 -4.43 -29.10 -15.72
CA GLU A 209 -2.98 -29.01 -15.95
C GLU A 209 -2.36 -27.84 -15.22
N ILE A 210 -3.05 -26.70 -15.19
CA ILE A 210 -2.64 -25.50 -14.46
C ILE A 210 -2.59 -25.78 -12.95
N GLU A 211 -3.63 -26.42 -12.40
CA GLU A 211 -3.67 -26.81 -10.98
C GLU A 211 -2.55 -27.78 -10.62
N LYS A 212 -2.28 -28.79 -11.47
CA LYS A 212 -1.16 -29.72 -11.26
C LYS A 212 0.19 -29.01 -11.28
N LEU A 213 0.39 -28.10 -12.25
CA LEU A 213 1.62 -27.30 -12.33
C LEU A 213 1.78 -26.42 -11.08
N GLN A 214 0.69 -25.80 -10.61
CA GLN A 214 0.72 -24.98 -9.41
C GLN A 214 1.13 -25.81 -8.19
N LYS A 215 0.57 -27.00 -8.00
CA LYS A 215 0.95 -27.91 -6.93
C LYS A 215 2.42 -28.30 -7.05
N GLN A 216 2.86 -28.71 -8.24
CA GLN A 216 4.25 -29.09 -8.49
C GLN A 216 5.24 -27.96 -8.13
N LEU A 217 4.92 -26.71 -8.47
CA LEU A 217 5.79 -25.56 -8.22
C LEU A 217 5.78 -25.06 -6.77
N TYR A 218 4.75 -25.40 -5.99
CA TYR A 218 4.57 -24.84 -4.66
C TYR A 218 4.68 -25.89 -3.54
N ASP A 219 3.98 -27.01 -3.69
CA ASP A 219 3.85 -27.98 -2.62
C ASP A 219 4.97 -29.05 -2.66
N ASP A 220 5.41 -29.41 -3.86
CA ASP A 220 6.37 -30.49 -4.03
C ASP A 220 7.80 -30.08 -3.68
N GLU A 221 8.57 -31.03 -3.18
CA GLU A 221 10.00 -30.89 -2.96
C GLU A 221 10.77 -30.74 -4.29
N ILE A 222 11.99 -30.22 -4.20
CA ILE A 222 12.91 -30.14 -5.34
C ILE A 222 13.38 -31.56 -5.67
N SER A 223 13.19 -31.98 -6.91
CA SER A 223 13.48 -33.37 -7.36
C SER A 223 14.32 -33.41 -8.63
N ASN A 224 15.11 -34.45 -8.79
CA ASN A 224 15.83 -34.73 -10.03
C ASN A 224 14.92 -34.98 -11.25
N SER A 225 13.64 -35.29 -11.03
CA SER A 225 12.62 -35.45 -12.08
C SER A 225 12.04 -34.12 -12.58
N ASP A 226 12.29 -33.03 -11.89
CA ASP A 226 11.79 -31.70 -12.31
C ASP A 226 12.56 -31.18 -13.54
N GLY A 227 11.84 -30.62 -14.48
CA GLY A 227 12.43 -29.92 -15.62
C GLY A 227 13.14 -28.62 -15.20
N GLU A 228 14.07 -28.17 -16.04
CA GLU A 228 14.93 -27.02 -15.73
C GLU A 228 14.16 -25.75 -15.32
N ASP A 229 13.09 -25.38 -16.04
CA ASP A 229 12.29 -24.20 -15.71
C ASP A 229 11.57 -24.35 -14.35
N ILE A 230 11.10 -25.56 -14.03
CA ILE A 230 10.48 -25.88 -12.74
C ILE A 230 11.50 -25.77 -11.61
N LEU A 231 12.69 -26.34 -11.80
CA LEU A 231 13.79 -26.24 -10.84
C LEU A 231 14.20 -24.79 -10.58
N LYS A 232 14.39 -24.00 -11.64
CA LYS A 232 14.69 -22.58 -11.53
C LYS A 232 13.64 -21.86 -10.70
N HIS A 233 12.36 -22.07 -10.97
CA HIS A 233 11.27 -21.45 -10.21
C HIS A 233 11.30 -21.85 -8.74
N LYS A 234 11.42 -23.14 -8.42
CA LYS A 234 11.50 -23.64 -7.06
C LYS A 234 12.71 -23.11 -6.31
N LEU A 235 13.89 -23.12 -6.93
CA LEU A 235 15.12 -22.56 -6.34
C LEU A 235 15.00 -21.07 -6.03
N LEU A 236 14.40 -20.29 -6.92
CA LEU A 236 14.32 -18.85 -6.79
C LEU A 236 13.21 -18.39 -5.83
N PHE A 237 11.99 -18.92 -6.00
CA PHE A 237 10.84 -18.48 -5.21
C PHE A 237 10.56 -19.34 -3.98
N GLY A 238 11.06 -20.57 -3.97
CA GLY A 238 10.86 -21.54 -2.90
C GLY A 238 9.57 -22.35 -3.02
N THR A 239 9.50 -23.40 -2.21
CA THR A 239 8.33 -24.28 -2.01
C THR A 239 7.86 -24.19 -0.57
N GLN A 240 6.91 -25.02 -0.13
CA GLN A 240 6.51 -25.06 1.28
C GLN A 240 7.67 -25.46 2.20
N ASN A 241 8.53 -26.39 1.75
CA ASN A 241 9.63 -26.93 2.54
C ASN A 241 11.00 -26.32 2.22
N PHE A 242 11.07 -25.47 1.19
CA PHE A 242 12.32 -24.89 0.74
C PHE A 242 12.21 -23.36 0.63
N LYS A 243 13.06 -22.63 1.36
CA LYS A 243 13.16 -21.18 1.26
C LYS A 243 13.92 -20.78 0.00
N GLY A 244 13.27 -20.08 -0.93
CA GLY A 244 13.88 -19.62 -2.18
C GLY A 244 15.08 -18.70 -1.99
N LEU A 245 15.93 -18.63 -3.02
CA LEU A 245 17.17 -17.87 -3.03
C LEU A 245 16.98 -16.38 -3.34
N LEU A 246 15.84 -15.96 -3.93
CA LEU A 246 15.55 -14.54 -4.14
C LEU A 246 15.01 -13.89 -2.87
N VAL A 247 15.58 -12.74 -2.53
CA VAL A 247 15.18 -11.88 -1.43
C VAL A 247 14.72 -10.55 -2.00
N PHE A 248 13.42 -10.32 -1.99
CA PHE A 248 12.82 -9.05 -2.37
C PHE A 248 12.89 -8.10 -1.20
N LEU A 249 13.14 -6.83 -1.45
CA LEU A 249 13.03 -5.77 -0.44
C LEU A 249 11.74 -4.99 -0.65
N ASP A 250 11.25 -4.36 0.44
CA ASP A 250 10.11 -3.45 0.35
C ASP A 250 10.44 -2.30 -0.61
N ALA A 251 9.50 -1.93 -1.47
CA ALA A 251 9.68 -0.81 -2.37
C ALA A 251 9.10 0.47 -1.78
N TYR A 252 9.91 1.52 -1.74
CA TYR A 252 9.56 2.82 -1.21
C TYR A 252 9.52 3.89 -2.30
N PRO A 253 8.68 4.92 -2.14
CA PRO A 253 8.62 6.01 -3.10
C PRO A 253 9.81 6.95 -2.96
N GLU A 254 10.33 7.40 -4.09
CA GLU A 254 11.20 8.57 -4.19
C GLU A 254 10.32 9.81 -4.33
N ILE A 255 10.38 10.70 -3.35
CA ILE A 255 9.51 11.87 -3.28
C ILE A 255 10.24 13.11 -3.79
N GLN A 256 9.80 13.60 -4.93
CA GLN A 256 10.35 14.80 -5.56
C GLN A 256 9.77 16.07 -4.92
N ASP A 257 10.45 17.20 -5.13
CA ASP A 257 9.99 18.50 -4.65
C ASP A 257 8.62 18.85 -5.25
N ASN A 258 7.75 19.39 -4.41
CA ASN A 258 6.39 19.81 -4.76
C ASN A 258 5.46 18.68 -5.26
N GLN A 259 5.84 17.41 -5.07
CA GLN A 259 5.04 16.29 -5.52
C GLN A 259 3.97 15.91 -4.49
N GLN A 260 2.71 15.92 -4.91
CA GLN A 260 1.60 15.41 -4.12
C GLN A 260 1.61 13.88 -4.14
N ILE A 261 1.63 13.24 -2.97
CA ILE A 261 1.75 11.79 -2.83
C ILE A 261 0.40 11.10 -2.77
N PHE A 262 -0.53 11.69 -2.02
CA PHE A 262 -1.85 11.10 -1.76
C PHE A 262 -2.95 11.81 -2.52
N GLU A 263 -3.95 11.04 -2.92
CA GLU A 263 -5.25 11.55 -3.39
C GLU A 263 -6.38 10.64 -2.90
N LEU A 264 -7.59 11.16 -2.89
CA LEU A 264 -8.77 10.40 -2.56
C LEU A 264 -9.40 9.78 -3.79
N ASP A 265 -10.04 8.64 -3.56
CA ASP A 265 -10.92 8.02 -4.51
C ASP A 265 -12.16 7.47 -3.83
N VAL A 266 -13.17 7.09 -4.61
CA VAL A 266 -14.45 6.61 -4.11
C VAL A 266 -14.75 5.26 -4.75
N MET A 267 -15.13 4.29 -3.94
CA MET A 267 -15.77 3.08 -4.42
C MET A 267 -17.23 3.08 -4.00
N THR A 268 -18.08 2.63 -4.90
CA THR A 268 -19.52 2.58 -4.69
C THR A 268 -20.01 1.14 -4.78
N PRO A 269 -19.89 0.33 -3.70
CA PRO A 269 -20.47 -0.99 -3.69
C PRO A 269 -21.98 -0.88 -3.85
N HIS A 270 -22.49 -1.69 -4.79
CA HIS A 270 -23.89 -1.91 -5.00
C HIS A 270 -24.30 -3.22 -4.31
N TYR A 271 -25.60 -3.46 -4.16
CA TYR A 271 -26.17 -4.71 -3.66
C TYR A 271 -25.80 -5.06 -2.22
N GLN A 272 -25.78 -4.06 -1.33
CA GLN A 272 -25.54 -4.28 0.09
C GLN A 272 -26.52 -5.29 0.70
N GLY A 273 -27.78 -5.23 0.31
CA GLY A 273 -28.80 -6.18 0.76
C GLY A 273 -28.51 -7.62 0.35
N TYR A 274 -27.93 -7.85 -0.82
CA TYR A 274 -27.51 -9.17 -1.27
C TYR A 274 -26.39 -9.74 -0.38
N TYR A 275 -25.35 -8.95 -0.11
CA TYR A 275 -24.20 -9.42 0.67
C TYR A 275 -24.47 -9.56 2.17
N THR A 276 -25.37 -8.75 2.73
CA THR A 276 -25.60 -8.71 4.19
C THR A 276 -26.92 -9.33 4.65
N LYS A 277 -27.92 -9.43 3.77
CA LYS A 277 -29.30 -9.84 4.13
C LYS A 277 -29.88 -10.91 3.21
N ASN A 278 -29.09 -11.54 2.34
CA ASN A 278 -29.54 -12.53 1.34
C ASN A 278 -30.74 -12.03 0.47
N GLN A 279 -30.83 -10.73 0.22
CA GLN A 279 -31.84 -10.16 -0.67
C GLN A 279 -31.42 -10.36 -2.14
N VAL A 280 -32.40 -10.38 -3.04
CA VAL A 280 -32.13 -10.45 -4.47
C VAL A 280 -31.44 -9.15 -4.90
N PRO A 281 -30.27 -9.22 -5.58
CA PRO A 281 -29.59 -8.01 -6.06
C PRO A 281 -30.45 -7.32 -7.13
N GLY A 282 -30.54 -6.01 -7.06
CA GLY A 282 -31.31 -5.22 -8.02
C GLY A 282 -30.83 -3.77 -8.11
N ASP A 283 -31.04 -3.18 -9.27
CA ASP A 283 -30.58 -1.82 -9.59
C ASP A 283 -31.31 -0.73 -8.79
N TRP A 284 -32.34 -1.11 -8.03
CA TRP A 284 -33.03 -0.22 -7.11
C TRP A 284 -32.29 0.04 -5.78
N GLU A 285 -31.24 -0.73 -5.49
CA GLU A 285 -30.43 -0.49 -4.29
C GLU A 285 -29.56 0.75 -4.47
N ASN A 286 -29.59 1.64 -3.48
CA ASN A 286 -28.73 2.82 -3.50
C ASN A 286 -27.26 2.42 -3.30
N PRO A 287 -26.34 2.94 -4.14
CA PRO A 287 -24.92 2.73 -3.95
C PRO A 287 -24.44 3.39 -2.66
N ASN A 288 -23.55 2.70 -1.94
CA ASN A 288 -22.91 3.26 -0.75
C ASN A 288 -21.51 3.78 -1.09
N PRO A 289 -21.30 5.10 -1.22
CA PRO A 289 -20.02 5.66 -1.58
C PRO A 289 -19.02 5.57 -0.40
N ILE A 290 -17.95 4.81 -0.56
CA ILE A 290 -16.87 4.66 0.40
C ILE A 290 -15.65 5.42 -0.12
N VAL A 291 -15.29 6.52 0.55
CA VAL A 291 -14.08 7.28 0.25
C VAL A 291 -12.86 6.58 0.82
N PHE A 292 -11.78 6.50 0.07
CA PHE A 292 -10.54 5.88 0.51
C PHE A 292 -9.29 6.63 -0.01
N LEU A 293 -8.18 6.46 0.73
CA LEU A 293 -6.91 7.08 0.40
C LEU A 293 -6.12 6.20 -0.58
N THR A 294 -5.49 6.83 -1.57
CA THR A 294 -4.63 6.18 -2.55
C THR A 294 -3.29 6.92 -2.69
N VAL A 295 -2.29 6.22 -3.18
CA VAL A 295 -1.07 6.86 -3.69
C VAL A 295 -1.36 7.36 -5.11
N LYS A 296 -1.01 8.61 -5.37
CA LYS A 296 -1.30 9.28 -6.63
C LYS A 296 -0.50 8.68 -7.79
N LYS A 297 -1.05 8.80 -9.01
CA LYS A 297 -0.31 8.58 -10.25
C LYS A 297 0.93 9.47 -10.30
N GLY A 298 2.00 8.94 -10.88
CA GLY A 298 3.22 9.69 -11.14
C GLY A 298 4.26 9.64 -10.02
N ILE A 299 4.08 8.77 -9.01
CA ILE A 299 5.06 8.55 -7.94
C ILE A 299 6.05 7.47 -8.39
N THR A 300 7.33 7.76 -8.26
CA THR A 300 8.43 6.82 -8.55
C THR A 300 8.66 5.91 -7.34
N PHE A 301 8.75 4.61 -7.56
CA PHE A 301 9.15 3.62 -6.55
C PHE A 301 10.46 2.96 -6.95
N CYS A 302 11.28 2.63 -5.94
CA CYS A 302 12.57 1.95 -6.11
C CYS A 302 12.45 0.49 -5.73
N PHE A 303 12.81 -0.40 -6.65
CA PHE A 303 12.71 -1.85 -6.49
C PHE A 303 14.09 -2.48 -6.39
N ASN A 304 14.28 -3.34 -5.39
CA ASN A 304 15.54 -4.01 -5.12
C ASN A 304 15.32 -5.50 -4.88
N VAL A 305 16.15 -6.33 -5.49
CA VAL A 305 16.11 -7.79 -5.31
C VAL A 305 17.53 -8.30 -5.12
N LEU A 306 17.70 -9.18 -4.15
CA LEU A 306 18.97 -9.80 -3.79
C LEU A 306 18.89 -11.31 -4.03
N PHE A 307 20.07 -11.94 -4.16
CA PHE A 307 20.23 -13.39 -4.20
C PHE A 307 21.06 -13.83 -2.99
N ASP A 308 20.60 -14.86 -2.30
CA ASP A 308 21.24 -15.42 -1.12
C ASP A 308 22.37 -16.39 -1.51
N LYS A 309 23.59 -15.87 -1.62
CA LYS A 309 24.80 -16.65 -1.99
C LYS A 309 25.15 -17.69 -0.92
N TYR A 310 25.00 -17.34 0.34
CA TYR A 310 25.31 -18.28 1.42
C TYR A 310 24.47 -19.53 1.34
N ARG A 311 23.17 -19.39 1.09
CA ARG A 311 22.28 -20.56 0.91
C ARG A 311 22.59 -21.32 -0.38
N ALA A 312 22.95 -20.61 -1.45
CA ALA A 312 23.38 -21.24 -2.69
C ALA A 312 24.62 -22.11 -2.49
N GLU A 313 25.61 -21.63 -1.74
CA GLU A 313 26.80 -22.40 -1.35
C GLU A 313 26.42 -23.64 -0.53
N LYS A 314 25.50 -23.50 0.43
CA LYS A 314 25.02 -24.67 1.21
C LYS A 314 24.31 -25.73 0.36
N ILE A 315 23.57 -25.32 -0.68
CA ILE A 315 22.98 -26.23 -1.65
C ILE A 315 24.09 -27.01 -2.39
N LEU A 316 25.17 -26.36 -2.79
CA LEU A 316 26.27 -27.01 -3.50
C LEU A 316 27.04 -27.99 -2.60
N GLU A 317 27.19 -27.68 -1.31
CA GLU A 317 27.83 -28.55 -0.33
C GLU A 317 27.00 -29.76 0.10
N ASP A 318 25.66 -29.67 0.00
CA ASP A 318 24.73 -30.72 0.44
C ASP A 318 24.78 -31.91 -0.54
N LYS A 319 25.26 -33.06 -0.07
CA LYS A 319 25.40 -34.27 -0.91
C LYS A 319 24.06 -34.86 -1.35
N ASP A 320 23.03 -34.67 -0.58
CA ASP A 320 21.71 -35.23 -0.81
C ASP A 320 20.83 -34.36 -1.71
N PHE A 321 21.28 -33.12 -1.99
CA PHE A 321 20.52 -32.18 -2.83
C PHE A 321 20.59 -32.61 -4.32
N PRO A 322 19.50 -32.49 -5.11
CA PRO A 322 19.43 -32.92 -6.52
C PRO A 322 20.53 -32.28 -7.37
N GLN A 323 21.25 -33.12 -8.15
CA GLN A 323 22.41 -32.70 -8.94
C GLN A 323 22.04 -31.69 -10.02
N ASN A 324 20.93 -31.91 -10.74
CA ASN A 324 20.44 -30.96 -11.74
C ASN A 324 20.12 -29.55 -11.16
N ALA A 325 19.67 -29.49 -9.90
CA ALA A 325 19.46 -28.22 -9.22
C ALA A 325 20.79 -27.55 -8.84
N LYS A 326 21.80 -28.30 -8.43
CA LYS A 326 23.17 -27.80 -8.20
C LYS A 326 23.79 -27.23 -9.47
N ASP A 327 23.63 -27.95 -10.59
CA ASP A 327 24.16 -27.50 -11.89
C ASP A 327 23.58 -26.13 -12.30
N ILE A 328 22.31 -25.88 -12.00
CA ILE A 328 21.67 -24.58 -12.22
C ILE A 328 22.29 -23.50 -11.33
N VAL A 329 22.50 -23.78 -10.05
CA VAL A 329 23.11 -22.82 -9.10
C VAL A 329 24.54 -22.50 -9.49
N GLU A 330 25.35 -23.51 -9.86
CA GLU A 330 26.71 -23.31 -10.37
C GLU A 330 26.73 -22.45 -11.64
N ASN A 331 25.79 -22.69 -12.56
CA ASN A 331 25.69 -21.93 -13.79
C ASN A 331 25.40 -20.45 -13.51
N TRP A 332 24.49 -20.14 -12.56
CA TRP A 332 24.25 -18.75 -12.13
C TRP A 332 25.52 -18.09 -11.58
N GLN A 333 26.30 -18.81 -10.74
CA GLN A 333 27.54 -18.28 -10.18
C GLN A 333 28.60 -18.04 -11.28
N LYS A 334 28.81 -19.01 -12.19
CA LYS A 334 29.76 -18.90 -13.27
C LYS A 334 29.48 -17.74 -14.23
N ASN A 335 28.21 -17.43 -14.46
CA ASN A 335 27.78 -16.33 -15.34
C ASN A 335 27.61 -14.99 -14.59
N GLY A 336 28.06 -14.86 -13.34
CA GLY A 336 27.96 -13.64 -12.54
C GLY A 336 26.52 -13.17 -12.39
N TYR A 337 25.55 -14.08 -12.36
CA TYR A 337 24.11 -13.83 -12.17
C TYR A 337 23.44 -12.95 -13.27
N SER A 338 24.10 -12.69 -14.39
CA SER A 338 23.58 -11.77 -15.43
C SER A 338 22.24 -12.22 -16.02
N ASN A 339 22.10 -13.51 -16.33
CA ASN A 339 20.86 -14.07 -16.86
C ASN A 339 19.74 -13.98 -15.81
N LEU A 340 20.04 -14.31 -14.55
CA LEU A 340 19.08 -14.21 -13.45
C LEU A 340 18.61 -12.76 -13.25
N SER A 341 19.53 -11.79 -13.34
CA SER A 341 19.16 -10.37 -13.26
C SER A 341 18.20 -9.96 -14.37
N SER A 342 18.43 -10.44 -15.59
CA SER A 342 17.54 -10.19 -16.73
C SER A 342 16.14 -10.78 -16.51
N ASP A 343 16.08 -12.03 -16.05
CA ASP A 343 14.80 -12.72 -15.80
C ASP A 343 14.00 -12.05 -14.69
N VAL A 344 14.62 -11.75 -13.56
CA VAL A 344 13.97 -11.06 -12.43
C VAL A 344 13.47 -9.68 -12.82
N LYS A 345 14.26 -8.93 -13.58
CA LYS A 345 13.87 -7.62 -14.10
C LYS A 345 12.68 -7.70 -15.02
N LYS A 346 12.66 -8.71 -15.93
CA LYS A 346 11.53 -8.98 -16.82
C LYS A 346 10.28 -9.31 -16.03
N TRP A 347 10.33 -10.29 -15.10
CA TRP A 347 9.16 -10.69 -14.31
C TRP A 347 8.57 -9.56 -13.50
N LEU A 348 9.41 -8.74 -12.84
CA LEU A 348 8.92 -7.58 -12.11
C LEU A 348 8.32 -6.52 -13.02
N LYS A 349 8.97 -6.24 -14.16
CA LYS A 349 8.45 -5.28 -15.12
C LYS A 349 7.10 -5.73 -15.65
N ASP A 350 6.98 -6.94 -16.17
CA ASP A 350 5.74 -7.48 -16.73
C ASP A 350 4.64 -7.52 -15.65
N ALA A 351 4.98 -7.96 -14.42
CA ALA A 351 4.05 -7.95 -13.30
C ALA A 351 3.48 -6.55 -13.01
N LEU A 352 4.33 -5.53 -12.98
CA LEU A 352 3.95 -4.19 -12.58
C LEU A 352 3.29 -3.39 -13.71
N THR A 353 3.63 -3.67 -14.97
CA THR A 353 3.10 -2.92 -16.12
C THR A 353 1.84 -3.53 -16.73
N GLU A 354 1.67 -4.84 -16.63
CA GLU A 354 0.54 -5.55 -17.24
C GLU A 354 -0.52 -6.00 -16.24
N PHE A 355 -0.08 -6.54 -15.10
CA PHE A 355 -1.01 -7.06 -14.09
C PHE A 355 -1.29 -6.06 -12.96
N GLY A 356 -0.34 -5.21 -12.64
CA GLY A 356 -0.41 -4.28 -11.51
C GLY A 356 -0.18 -4.95 -10.16
N ILE A 357 -0.05 -4.13 -9.11
CA ILE A 357 0.17 -4.58 -7.73
C ILE A 357 -0.75 -3.88 -6.75
N GLY A 358 -1.12 -4.58 -5.68
CA GLY A 358 -1.99 -4.08 -4.62
C GLY A 358 -3.44 -4.49 -4.82
N ALA A 359 -4.37 -3.62 -4.41
CA ALA A 359 -5.80 -3.86 -4.54
C ALA A 359 -6.38 -3.21 -5.81
N LYS A 360 -7.49 -3.76 -6.29
CA LYS A 360 -8.26 -3.24 -7.44
C LYS A 360 -7.49 -3.22 -8.77
N THR A 361 -6.54 -4.11 -8.97
CA THR A 361 -5.74 -4.19 -10.21
C THR A 361 -6.60 -4.41 -11.45
N ARG A 362 -7.69 -5.19 -11.34
CA ARG A 362 -8.68 -5.36 -12.43
C ARG A 362 -9.40 -4.07 -12.84
N LEU A 363 -9.41 -3.06 -11.97
CA LEU A 363 -9.94 -1.73 -12.25
C LEU A 363 -8.86 -0.74 -12.69
N GLY A 364 -7.66 -1.23 -12.97
CA GLY A 364 -6.53 -0.45 -13.45
C GLY A 364 -5.71 0.24 -12.36
N TYR A 365 -5.87 -0.11 -11.07
CA TYR A 365 -5.00 0.38 -10.01
C TYR A 365 -3.67 -0.36 -9.97
N GLY A 366 -2.64 0.33 -9.48
CA GLY A 366 -1.33 -0.28 -9.23
C GLY A 366 -0.52 -0.62 -10.47
N ILE A 367 -0.86 -0.04 -11.62
CA ILE A 367 -0.11 -0.17 -12.86
C ILE A 367 1.04 0.84 -12.87
N PHE A 368 2.20 0.41 -13.37
CA PHE A 368 3.41 1.22 -13.52
C PHE A 368 3.73 1.49 -14.99
N ASP A 369 4.44 2.59 -15.24
CA ASP A 369 4.92 2.94 -16.58
C ASP A 369 6.09 2.05 -16.99
N GLN A 370 6.13 1.70 -18.26
CA GLN A 370 7.25 0.93 -18.83
C GLN A 370 8.56 1.73 -18.91
N THR A 371 8.51 3.04 -18.75
CA THR A 371 9.65 3.93 -18.92
C THR A 371 10.58 3.83 -17.72
N ILE A 372 11.60 2.97 -17.86
CA ILE A 372 12.78 3.00 -16.97
C ILE A 372 13.52 4.29 -17.31
N ARG A 373 13.65 5.24 -16.39
CA ARG A 373 14.62 6.33 -16.57
C ARG A 373 16.00 5.68 -16.65
N LYS A 374 16.66 5.82 -17.80
CA LYS A 374 18.10 5.61 -17.90
C LYS A 374 18.76 6.77 -17.15
N ASN A 375 19.43 6.49 -16.05
CA ASN A 375 20.42 7.41 -15.50
C ASN A 375 21.60 7.51 -16.43
#